data_312decdc11517cbb29f9f9cfa9d40593
#
_entry.id   312decdc11517cbb29f9f9cfa9d40593
#
_cell.length_a   1.000
_cell.length_b   1.000
_cell.length_c   1.000
_cell.angle_alpha   90.00
_cell.angle_beta   90.00
_cell.angle_gamma   90.00
#
_symmetry.space_group_name_H-M   'P 1'
#
loop_
_entity.id
_entity.type
_entity.pdbx_description
1 polymer ?
#
loop_
_entity_poly.entity_id
_entity_poly.type
_entity_poly.pdbx_seq_one_letter_code
_entity_poly.pdbx_strand_id
1 'polypeptide(L)'
;MQLPPSTASSETHLEYTSHFQGAGEAWKDAEIITTEQRAAIQEVSALVQARADALRARLSASEQAAEATSRARARFGVRDVVLDLRVMACSDGLLNGPAQRSRSHELYRSVMLGRTASEITETRPRQQPELVQRMRTQLADAPDFAAKAPLLADLDEALQKSFGARGALDDAEAAENQASDAEIAARLELRRTLEQAYGKLRAAFPGQRDFVESFFPRRKARRSGEEGEAEKKRNEG
;
A
#
# COMPACT_ATOMS: atom_id res chain seq x y z
N MET A 1 -18.30 -27.93 7.21
CA MET A 1 -18.15 -26.48 6.95
C MET A 1 -16.76 -26.22 6.38
N GLN A 2 -16.66 -25.46 5.29
CA GLN A 2 -15.40 -24.93 4.79
C GLN A 2 -15.44 -23.39 4.93
N LEU A 3 -14.43 -22.84 5.58
CA LEU A 3 -14.25 -21.39 5.69
C LEU A 3 -13.13 -20.94 4.75
N PRO A 4 -13.10 -19.67 4.36
CA PRO A 4 -11.98 -19.15 3.60
C PRO A 4 -10.69 -19.30 4.41
N PRO A 5 -9.56 -19.69 3.80
CA PRO A 5 -8.27 -19.70 4.50
C PRO A 5 -7.97 -18.33 5.12
N SER A 6 -7.27 -18.28 6.25
CA SER A 6 -6.88 -17.01 6.87
C SER A 6 -6.00 -16.14 5.96
N THR A 7 -5.33 -16.76 5.00
CA THR A 7 -4.48 -16.11 3.98
C THR A 7 -5.23 -15.73 2.71
N ALA A 8 -6.53 -16.05 2.58
CA ALA A 8 -7.33 -15.64 1.43
C ALA A 8 -7.52 -14.12 1.41
N SER A 9 -7.78 -13.55 0.23
CA SER A 9 -8.00 -12.10 0.06
C SER A 9 -9.28 -11.63 0.77
N SER A 10 -9.40 -10.32 0.97
CA SER A 10 -10.60 -9.71 1.55
C SER A 10 -11.82 -9.92 0.67
N GLU A 11 -11.67 -9.87 -0.66
CA GLU A 11 -12.74 -10.16 -1.62
C GLU A 11 -13.26 -11.58 -1.46
N THR A 12 -12.37 -12.58 -1.31
CA THR A 12 -12.77 -13.97 -1.07
C THR A 12 -13.61 -14.11 0.21
N HIS A 13 -13.24 -13.41 1.29
CA HIS A 13 -14.03 -13.40 2.53
C HIS A 13 -15.40 -12.73 2.33
N LEU A 14 -15.47 -11.66 1.55
CA LEU A 14 -16.72 -10.98 1.20
C LEU A 14 -17.62 -11.83 0.29
N GLU A 15 -17.05 -12.60 -0.65
CA GLU A 15 -17.81 -13.58 -1.46
C GLU A 15 -18.45 -14.65 -0.59
N TYR A 16 -17.73 -15.18 0.42
CA TYR A 16 -18.30 -16.11 1.41
C TYR A 16 -19.45 -15.47 2.17
N THR A 17 -19.32 -14.21 2.55
CA THR A 17 -20.41 -13.47 3.22
C THR A 17 -21.62 -13.31 2.31
N SER A 18 -21.43 -12.97 1.04
CA SER A 18 -22.52 -12.83 0.08
C SER A 18 -23.30 -14.14 -0.09
N HIS A 19 -22.60 -15.27 -0.18
CA HIS A 19 -23.24 -16.59 -0.19
C HIS A 19 -24.01 -16.86 1.11
N PHE A 20 -23.42 -16.56 2.26
CA PHE A 20 -24.05 -16.72 3.58
C PHE A 20 -25.35 -15.92 3.67
N GLN A 21 -25.34 -14.66 3.22
CA GLN A 21 -26.52 -13.77 3.25
C GLN A 21 -27.61 -14.29 2.30
N GLY A 22 -27.26 -14.67 1.08
CA GLY A 22 -28.22 -15.24 0.12
C GLY A 22 -28.89 -16.52 0.63
N ALA A 23 -28.11 -17.40 1.28
CA ALA A 23 -28.68 -18.58 1.94
C ALA A 23 -29.61 -18.21 3.10
N GLY A 24 -29.21 -17.22 3.92
CA GLY A 24 -30.03 -16.72 5.03
C GLY A 24 -31.36 -16.13 4.58
N GLU A 25 -31.37 -15.37 3.48
CA GLU A 25 -32.60 -14.83 2.88
C GLU A 25 -33.50 -15.93 2.39
N ALA A 26 -32.97 -16.86 1.61
CA ALA A 26 -33.76 -17.99 1.08
C ALA A 26 -34.36 -18.85 2.20
N TRP A 27 -33.64 -19.09 3.27
CA TRP A 27 -34.16 -19.88 4.39
C TRP A 27 -35.18 -19.14 5.25
N LYS A 28 -35.09 -17.82 5.42
CA LYS A 28 -36.10 -17.02 6.14
C LYS A 28 -37.48 -17.13 5.50
N ASP A 29 -37.54 -17.28 4.18
CA ASP A 29 -38.78 -17.38 3.41
C ASP A 29 -39.33 -18.81 3.35
N ALA A 30 -38.57 -19.81 3.82
CA ALA A 30 -38.99 -21.19 3.80
C ALA A 30 -40.09 -21.46 4.86
N GLU A 31 -41.16 -22.11 4.46
CA GLU A 31 -42.33 -22.44 5.32
C GLU A 31 -42.03 -23.48 6.42
N ILE A 32 -40.92 -24.23 6.24
CA ILE A 32 -40.55 -25.35 7.11
C ILE A 32 -39.82 -24.97 8.38
N ILE A 33 -39.44 -23.68 8.59
CA ILE A 33 -38.72 -23.21 9.76
C ILE A 33 -39.65 -22.53 10.77
N THR A 34 -39.33 -22.72 12.07
CA THR A 34 -40.11 -22.09 13.15
C THR A 34 -39.77 -20.60 13.29
N THR A 35 -40.56 -19.86 14.07
CA THR A 35 -40.33 -18.44 14.36
C THR A 35 -38.99 -18.24 15.09
N GLU A 36 -38.65 -19.12 16.06
CA GLU A 36 -37.39 -19.06 16.82
C GLU A 36 -36.19 -19.31 15.89
N GLN A 37 -36.31 -20.29 14.98
CA GLN A 37 -35.28 -20.59 13.99
C GLN A 37 -35.08 -19.44 13.02
N ARG A 38 -36.16 -18.78 12.59
CA ARG A 38 -36.07 -17.57 11.75
C ARG A 38 -35.40 -16.42 12.45
N ALA A 39 -35.70 -16.20 13.74
CA ALA A 39 -35.03 -15.19 14.56
C ALA A 39 -33.52 -15.48 14.69
N ALA A 40 -33.14 -16.74 14.92
CA ALA A 40 -31.72 -17.13 14.99
C ALA A 40 -30.97 -16.88 13.67
N ILE A 41 -31.56 -17.20 12.50
CA ILE A 41 -30.97 -16.88 11.20
C ILE A 41 -30.81 -15.36 11.05
N GLN A 42 -31.81 -14.58 11.44
CA GLN A 42 -31.79 -13.13 11.31
C GLN A 42 -30.69 -12.49 12.19
N GLU A 43 -30.56 -12.94 13.44
CA GLU A 43 -29.50 -12.49 14.36
C GLU A 43 -28.10 -12.76 13.78
N VAL A 44 -27.87 -13.98 13.32
CA VAL A 44 -26.59 -14.40 12.78
C VAL A 44 -26.27 -13.68 11.47
N SER A 45 -27.26 -13.50 10.59
CA SER A 45 -27.09 -12.75 9.34
C SER A 45 -26.72 -11.28 9.61
N ALA A 46 -27.38 -10.64 10.58
CA ALA A 46 -27.07 -9.26 10.95
C ALA A 46 -25.64 -9.13 11.50
N LEU A 47 -25.18 -10.08 12.34
CA LEU A 47 -23.83 -10.10 12.87
C LEU A 47 -22.78 -10.25 11.77
N VAL A 48 -22.99 -11.19 10.84
CA VAL A 48 -22.06 -11.41 9.70
C VAL A 48 -22.05 -10.19 8.78
N GLN A 49 -23.22 -9.58 8.50
CA GLN A 49 -23.32 -8.38 7.68
C GLN A 49 -22.52 -7.21 8.27
N ALA A 50 -22.70 -6.94 9.56
CA ALA A 50 -21.98 -5.84 10.22
C ALA A 50 -20.45 -6.00 10.11
N ARG A 51 -19.93 -7.22 10.20
CA ARG A 51 -18.49 -7.50 10.04
C ARG A 51 -18.03 -7.41 8.58
N ALA A 52 -18.87 -7.81 7.64
CA ALA A 52 -18.59 -7.63 6.21
C ALA A 52 -18.52 -6.15 5.82
N ASP A 53 -19.41 -5.32 6.36
CA ASP A 53 -19.42 -3.87 6.10
C ASP A 53 -18.17 -3.21 6.71
N ALA A 54 -17.77 -3.64 7.91
CA ALA A 54 -16.51 -3.20 8.51
C ALA A 54 -15.30 -3.58 7.65
N LEU A 55 -15.25 -4.80 7.10
CA LEU A 55 -14.17 -5.22 6.20
C LEU A 55 -14.17 -4.41 4.89
N ARG A 56 -15.34 -4.16 4.27
CA ARG A 56 -15.43 -3.31 3.07
C ARG A 56 -14.88 -1.91 3.30
N ALA A 57 -15.22 -1.31 4.45
CA ALA A 57 -14.72 0.00 4.83
C ALA A 57 -13.19 0.01 5.00
N ARG A 58 -12.60 -1.05 5.61
CA ARG A 58 -11.16 -1.16 5.78
C ARG A 58 -10.43 -1.45 4.47
N LEU A 59 -10.98 -2.27 3.59
CA LEU A 59 -10.45 -2.51 2.24
C LEU A 59 -10.39 -1.21 1.44
N SER A 60 -11.48 -0.45 1.41
CA SER A 60 -11.50 0.85 0.72
C SER A 60 -10.49 1.85 1.31
N ALA A 61 -10.32 1.87 2.64
CA ALA A 61 -9.31 2.72 3.28
C ALA A 61 -7.87 2.30 2.93
N SER A 62 -7.60 1.00 2.84
CA SER A 62 -6.30 0.44 2.42
C SER A 62 -5.97 0.82 0.96
N GLU A 63 -6.93 0.69 0.05
CA GLU A 63 -6.79 1.10 -1.35
C GLU A 63 -6.51 2.61 -1.49
N GLN A 64 -7.22 3.45 -0.74
CA GLN A 64 -7.01 4.90 -0.74
C GLN A 64 -5.64 5.29 -0.18
N ALA A 65 -5.17 4.60 0.87
CA ALA A 65 -3.83 4.83 1.43
C ALA A 65 -2.73 4.43 0.43
N ALA A 66 -2.85 3.30 -0.25
CA ALA A 66 -1.92 2.87 -1.30
C ALA A 66 -1.86 3.87 -2.48
N GLU A 67 -3.01 4.42 -2.88
CA GLU A 67 -3.08 5.47 -3.90
C GLU A 67 -2.39 6.77 -3.42
N ALA A 68 -2.59 7.16 -2.16
CA ALA A 68 -1.94 8.33 -1.58
C ALA A 68 -0.41 8.17 -1.54
N THR A 69 0.08 6.99 -1.17
CA THR A 69 1.53 6.65 -1.19
C THR A 69 2.08 6.71 -2.61
N SER A 70 1.37 6.18 -3.60
CA SER A 70 1.79 6.25 -5.01
C SER A 70 1.94 7.71 -5.47
N ARG A 71 0.99 8.58 -5.12
CA ARG A 71 1.05 10.01 -5.43
C ARG A 71 2.20 10.72 -4.70
N ALA A 72 2.43 10.39 -3.43
CA ALA A 72 3.53 10.96 -2.64
C ALA A 72 4.90 10.55 -3.22
N ARG A 73 5.04 9.28 -3.62
CA ARG A 73 6.25 8.76 -4.29
C ARG A 73 6.53 9.47 -5.61
N ALA A 74 5.51 9.69 -6.42
CA ALA A 74 5.67 10.45 -7.67
C ALA A 74 6.11 11.90 -7.41
N ARG A 75 5.53 12.57 -6.41
CA ARG A 75 5.94 13.93 -6.02
C ARG A 75 7.38 13.98 -5.53
N PHE A 76 7.77 13.01 -4.70
CA PHE A 76 9.15 12.90 -4.21
C PHE A 76 10.14 12.71 -5.38
N GLY A 77 9.85 11.82 -6.34
CA GLY A 77 10.70 11.64 -7.53
C GLY A 77 10.86 12.91 -8.37
N VAL A 78 9.80 13.70 -8.53
CA VAL A 78 9.90 15.01 -9.23
C VAL A 78 10.80 15.98 -8.46
N ARG A 79 10.73 16.00 -7.12
CA ARG A 79 11.59 16.88 -6.30
C ARG A 79 13.05 16.45 -6.31
N ASP A 80 13.32 15.16 -6.41
CA ASP A 80 14.66 14.61 -6.61
C ASP A 80 15.27 15.12 -7.92
N VAL A 81 14.56 15.00 -9.04
CA VAL A 81 15.02 15.55 -10.34
C VAL A 81 15.25 17.06 -10.28
N VAL A 82 14.38 17.82 -9.60
CA VAL A 82 14.57 19.27 -9.46
C VAL A 82 15.83 19.56 -8.64
N LEU A 83 16.11 18.80 -7.58
CA LEU A 83 17.31 18.94 -6.77
C LEU A 83 18.57 18.65 -7.59
N ASP A 84 18.55 17.61 -8.44
CA ASP A 84 19.63 17.29 -9.37
C ASP A 84 19.94 18.47 -10.30
N LEU A 85 18.92 19.05 -10.90
CA LEU A 85 19.09 20.22 -11.77
C LEU A 85 19.72 21.40 -11.03
N ARG A 86 19.38 21.62 -9.75
CA ARG A 86 19.99 22.69 -8.93
C ARG A 86 21.45 22.39 -8.55
N VAL A 87 21.78 21.12 -8.29
CA VAL A 87 23.17 20.67 -8.10
C VAL A 87 24.00 20.90 -9.34
N MET A 88 23.47 20.53 -10.51
CA MET A 88 24.15 20.79 -11.81
C MET A 88 24.34 22.29 -12.07
N ALA A 89 23.29 23.09 -11.86
CA ALA A 89 23.37 24.56 -12.02
C ALA A 89 24.40 25.19 -11.06
N CYS A 90 24.49 24.68 -9.82
CA CYS A 90 25.51 25.13 -8.87
C CYS A 90 26.92 24.78 -9.35
N SER A 91 27.15 23.55 -9.83
CA SER A 91 28.41 23.15 -10.44
C SER A 91 28.82 24.06 -11.61
N ASP A 92 27.88 24.31 -12.52
CA ASP A 92 28.13 25.17 -13.70
C ASP A 92 28.39 26.61 -13.30
N GLY A 93 27.64 27.15 -12.32
CA GLY A 93 27.87 28.49 -11.79
C GLY A 93 29.25 28.67 -11.15
N LEU A 94 29.71 27.67 -10.46
CA LEU A 94 31.10 27.67 -9.89
C LEU A 94 32.15 27.58 -11.00
N LEU A 95 31.98 26.69 -11.98
CA LEU A 95 32.94 26.51 -13.08
C LEU A 95 33.01 27.71 -14.01
N ASN A 96 31.89 28.33 -14.33
CA ASN A 96 31.87 29.52 -15.20
C ASN A 96 32.19 30.81 -14.49
N GLY A 97 32.31 30.81 -13.16
CA GLY A 97 32.66 31.95 -12.32
C GLY A 97 34.02 31.75 -11.61
N PRO A 98 34.00 31.61 -10.29
CA PRO A 98 35.21 31.68 -9.47
C PRO A 98 36.22 30.55 -9.71
N ALA A 99 35.75 29.37 -10.17
CA ALA A 99 36.62 28.21 -10.38
C ALA A 99 37.30 28.19 -11.76
N GLN A 100 37.05 29.21 -12.63
CA GLN A 100 37.72 29.38 -13.93
C GLN A 100 37.77 28.07 -14.78
N ARG A 101 36.67 27.37 -14.85
CA ARG A 101 36.49 26.06 -15.54
C ARG A 101 37.34 24.92 -14.99
N SER A 102 37.92 25.07 -13.80
CA SER A 102 38.74 24.03 -13.20
C SER A 102 38.00 23.33 -12.05
N ARG A 103 37.72 22.02 -12.19
CA ARG A 103 37.21 21.18 -11.13
C ARG A 103 38.22 20.91 -10.02
N SER A 104 39.52 21.14 -10.28
CA SER A 104 40.57 21.05 -9.27
C SER A 104 40.72 22.32 -8.45
N HIS A 105 40.04 23.41 -8.82
CA HIS A 105 40.07 24.66 -8.05
C HIS A 105 39.58 24.43 -6.62
N GLU A 106 40.24 24.97 -5.64
CA GLU A 106 39.98 24.74 -4.21
C GLU A 106 38.53 25.06 -3.83
N LEU A 107 38.02 26.20 -4.28
CA LEU A 107 36.63 26.61 -4.04
C LEU A 107 35.64 25.62 -4.60
N TYR A 108 35.83 25.12 -5.84
CA TYR A 108 34.97 24.12 -6.43
C TYR A 108 34.97 22.82 -5.59
N ARG A 109 36.16 22.32 -5.22
CA ARG A 109 36.29 21.12 -4.41
C ARG A 109 35.67 21.26 -3.03
N SER A 110 35.82 22.42 -2.38
CA SER A 110 35.21 22.71 -1.09
C SER A 110 33.69 22.68 -1.18
N VAL A 111 33.07 23.45 -2.09
CA VAL A 111 31.63 23.54 -2.25
C VAL A 111 31.01 22.19 -2.68
N MET A 112 31.64 21.52 -3.63
CA MET A 112 31.17 20.22 -4.13
C MET A 112 31.60 19.03 -3.23
N LEU A 113 32.13 19.29 -2.05
CA LEU A 113 32.55 18.29 -1.05
C LEU A 113 33.55 17.26 -1.61
N GLY A 114 34.43 17.69 -2.50
CA GLY A 114 35.42 16.85 -3.19
C GLY A 114 34.82 15.92 -4.26
N ARG A 115 33.53 16.07 -4.61
CA ARG A 115 32.77 15.24 -5.56
C ARG A 115 32.50 16.00 -6.86
N THR A 116 32.12 15.26 -7.89
CA THR A 116 31.50 15.82 -9.10
C THR A 116 29.99 16.00 -8.90
N ALA A 117 29.37 16.81 -9.76
CA ALA A 117 27.90 16.95 -9.72
C ALA A 117 27.21 15.60 -9.96
N SER A 118 27.71 14.77 -10.89
CA SER A 118 27.16 13.43 -11.15
C SER A 118 27.22 12.52 -9.91
N GLU A 119 28.33 12.50 -9.17
CA GLU A 119 28.46 11.72 -7.94
C GLU A 119 27.50 12.18 -6.83
N ILE A 120 27.07 13.44 -6.84
CA ILE A 120 26.07 13.96 -5.92
C ILE A 120 24.67 13.56 -6.39
N THR A 121 24.35 13.68 -7.68
CA THR A 121 23.05 13.34 -8.25
C THR A 121 22.80 11.82 -8.32
N GLU A 122 23.83 10.99 -8.37
CA GLU A 122 23.74 9.53 -8.27
C GLU A 122 23.54 9.00 -6.83
N THR A 123 23.56 9.90 -5.84
CA THR A 123 23.28 9.52 -4.45
C THR A 123 21.83 9.07 -4.31
N ARG A 124 21.56 8.09 -3.44
CA ARG A 124 20.20 7.61 -3.19
C ARG A 124 19.25 8.77 -2.87
N PRO A 125 18.07 8.85 -3.50
CA PRO A 125 17.16 10.01 -3.37
C PRO A 125 16.85 10.41 -1.93
N ARG A 126 16.70 9.45 -1.01
CA ARG A 126 16.43 9.73 0.41
C ARG A 126 17.62 10.32 1.16
N GLN A 127 18.85 10.17 0.66
CA GLN A 127 20.10 10.64 1.29
C GLN A 127 20.66 11.90 0.63
N GLN A 128 20.24 12.17 -0.60
CA GLN A 128 20.74 13.27 -1.39
C GLN A 128 20.47 14.64 -0.76
N PRO A 129 19.26 14.93 -0.19
CA PRO A 129 19.00 16.24 0.40
C PRO A 129 19.98 16.63 1.52
N GLU A 130 20.39 15.69 2.37
CA GLU A 130 21.41 15.96 3.42
C GLU A 130 22.79 16.24 2.82
N LEU A 131 23.13 15.56 1.72
CA LEU A 131 24.41 15.82 1.03
C LEU A 131 24.37 17.21 0.39
N VAL A 132 23.29 17.56 -0.28
CA VAL A 132 23.11 18.87 -0.92
C VAL A 132 23.01 19.99 0.13
N GLN A 133 22.41 19.72 1.30
CA GLN A 133 22.40 20.67 2.42
C GLN A 133 23.82 21.02 2.89
N ARG A 134 24.71 20.03 2.97
CA ARG A 134 26.14 20.27 3.28
C ARG A 134 26.83 21.08 2.18
N MET A 135 26.56 20.74 0.91
CA MET A 135 27.07 21.51 -0.24
C MET A 135 26.59 22.97 -0.18
N ARG A 136 25.31 23.19 0.13
CA ARG A 136 24.71 24.53 0.31
C ARG A 136 25.41 25.32 1.42
N THR A 137 25.74 24.67 2.54
CA THR A 137 26.47 25.31 3.65
C THR A 137 27.87 25.76 3.19
N GLN A 138 28.62 24.91 2.50
CA GLN A 138 29.93 25.27 1.94
C GLN A 138 29.84 26.41 0.92
N LEU A 139 28.76 26.45 0.11
CA LEU A 139 28.52 27.56 -0.82
C LEU A 139 28.24 28.88 -0.05
N ALA A 140 27.49 28.83 1.05
CA ALA A 140 27.23 30.01 1.87
C ALA A 140 28.53 30.61 2.48
N ASP A 141 29.42 29.73 2.91
CA ASP A 141 30.72 30.13 3.51
C ASP A 141 31.77 30.55 2.47
N ALA A 142 31.51 30.30 1.19
CA ALA A 142 32.42 30.67 0.09
C ALA A 142 32.54 32.20 -0.09
N PRO A 143 33.66 32.70 -0.64
CA PRO A 143 33.77 34.11 -1.03
C PRO A 143 32.66 34.52 -1.98
N ASP A 144 32.34 35.84 -1.99
CA ASP A 144 31.28 36.36 -2.84
C ASP A 144 31.64 36.33 -4.33
N PHE A 145 30.69 35.94 -5.16
CA PHE A 145 30.75 35.98 -6.60
C PHE A 145 29.34 36.22 -7.18
N ALA A 146 29.26 36.71 -8.41
CA ALA A 146 28.00 37.23 -9.01
C ALA A 146 26.82 36.25 -8.96
N ALA A 147 27.08 34.93 -9.13
CA ALA A 147 26.03 33.92 -9.14
C ALA A 147 25.71 33.32 -7.75
N LYS A 148 26.44 33.66 -6.68
CA LYS A 148 26.30 33.03 -5.37
C LYS A 148 24.92 33.18 -4.78
N ALA A 149 24.38 34.38 -4.74
CA ALA A 149 23.08 34.63 -4.11
C ALA A 149 21.92 33.90 -4.79
N PRO A 150 21.75 33.95 -6.14
CA PRO A 150 20.70 33.16 -6.81
C PRO A 150 20.89 31.66 -6.66
N LEU A 151 22.14 31.12 -6.67
CA LEU A 151 22.39 29.71 -6.47
C LEU A 151 21.96 29.23 -5.07
N LEU A 152 22.28 30.05 -4.04
CA LEU A 152 21.83 29.75 -2.67
C LEU A 152 20.31 29.74 -2.54
N ALA A 153 19.63 30.75 -3.12
CA ALA A 153 18.17 30.82 -3.08
C ALA A 153 17.52 29.62 -3.80
N ASP A 154 18.05 29.24 -4.94
CA ASP A 154 17.59 28.08 -5.72
C ASP A 154 17.79 26.74 -4.97
N LEU A 155 18.93 26.57 -4.33
CA LEU A 155 19.20 25.37 -3.50
C LEU A 155 18.32 25.34 -2.25
N ASP A 156 18.12 26.48 -1.58
CA ASP A 156 17.25 26.56 -0.40
C ASP A 156 15.80 26.17 -0.74
N GLU A 157 15.26 26.70 -1.84
CA GLU A 157 13.92 26.35 -2.30
C GLU A 157 13.81 24.85 -2.66
N ALA A 158 14.77 24.31 -3.40
CA ALA A 158 14.78 22.92 -3.79
C ALA A 158 14.91 21.97 -2.60
N LEU A 159 15.79 22.28 -1.65
CA LEU A 159 15.98 21.51 -0.41
C LEU A 159 14.72 21.51 0.45
N GLN A 160 14.09 22.67 0.67
CA GLN A 160 12.86 22.76 1.44
C GLN A 160 11.76 21.87 0.84
N LYS A 161 11.58 21.93 -0.49
CA LYS A 161 10.59 21.12 -1.21
C LYS A 161 10.93 19.64 -1.21
N SER A 162 12.22 19.28 -1.31
CA SER A 162 12.67 17.88 -1.27
C SER A 162 12.48 17.25 0.12
N PHE A 163 12.87 17.96 1.19
CA PHE A 163 12.61 17.49 2.56
C PHE A 163 11.13 17.36 2.87
N GLY A 164 10.31 18.34 2.43
CA GLY A 164 8.85 18.29 2.61
C GLY A 164 8.21 17.11 1.86
N ALA A 165 8.65 16.84 0.62
CA ALA A 165 8.15 15.72 -0.16
C ALA A 165 8.57 14.36 0.41
N ARG A 166 9.78 14.25 0.98
CA ARG A 166 10.25 13.06 1.67
C ARG A 166 9.41 12.78 2.92
N GLY A 167 9.22 13.81 3.76
CA GLY A 167 8.35 13.66 4.95
C GLY A 167 6.94 13.23 4.59
N ALA A 168 6.34 13.84 3.56
CA ALA A 168 5.01 13.45 3.08
C ALA A 168 4.96 12.01 2.54
N LEU A 169 6.04 11.51 1.95
CA LEU A 169 6.15 10.12 1.53
C LEU A 169 6.25 9.17 2.73
N ASP A 170 7.09 9.50 3.71
CA ASP A 170 7.25 8.70 4.93
C ASP A 170 5.91 8.60 5.71
N ASP A 171 5.16 9.71 5.81
CA ASP A 171 3.83 9.74 6.44
C ASP A 171 2.81 8.89 5.66
N ALA A 172 2.82 8.96 4.33
CA ALA A 172 1.92 8.17 3.49
C ALA A 172 2.22 6.67 3.58
N GLU A 173 3.50 6.26 3.57
CA GLU A 173 3.91 4.86 3.74
C GLU A 173 3.51 4.33 5.13
N ALA A 174 3.64 5.14 6.18
CA ALA A 174 3.18 4.77 7.52
C ALA A 174 1.65 4.59 7.58
N ALA A 175 0.89 5.48 6.94
CA ALA A 175 -0.57 5.39 6.85
C ALA A 175 -1.04 4.16 6.05
N GLU A 176 -0.36 3.83 4.95
CA GLU A 176 -0.63 2.63 4.14
C GLU A 176 -0.43 1.35 4.96
N ASN A 177 0.68 1.24 5.68
CA ASN A 177 0.96 0.10 6.55
C ASN A 177 -0.14 -0.04 7.63
N GLN A 178 -0.53 1.05 8.29
CA GLN A 178 -1.59 1.03 9.30
C GLN A 178 -2.95 0.62 8.71
N ALA A 179 -3.29 1.10 7.51
CA ALA A 179 -4.54 0.75 6.85
C ALA A 179 -4.55 -0.74 6.43
N SER A 180 -3.44 -1.27 5.94
CA SER A 180 -3.25 -2.68 5.60
C SER A 180 -3.40 -3.59 6.83
N ASP A 181 -2.77 -3.23 7.95
CA ASP A 181 -2.90 -3.98 9.20
C ASP A 181 -4.35 -3.99 9.71
N ALA A 182 -5.05 -2.85 9.61
CA ALA A 182 -6.47 -2.75 9.99
C ALA A 182 -7.38 -3.59 9.09
N GLU A 183 -7.09 -3.68 7.78
CA GLU A 183 -7.80 -4.57 6.85
C GLU A 183 -7.58 -6.04 7.22
N ILE A 184 -6.34 -6.46 7.47
CA ILE A 184 -6.01 -7.82 7.88
C ILE A 184 -6.76 -8.19 9.17
N ALA A 185 -6.78 -7.30 10.15
CA ALA A 185 -7.49 -7.52 11.41
C ALA A 185 -9.00 -7.69 11.18
N ALA A 186 -9.62 -6.83 10.34
CA ALA A 186 -11.04 -6.93 10.02
C ALA A 186 -11.39 -8.22 9.27
N ARG A 187 -10.53 -8.68 8.39
CA ARG A 187 -10.67 -9.95 7.67
C ARG A 187 -10.64 -11.15 8.62
N LEU A 188 -9.71 -11.18 9.56
CA LEU A 188 -9.63 -12.23 10.57
C LEU A 188 -10.85 -12.22 11.50
N GLU A 189 -11.35 -11.03 11.84
CA GLU A 189 -12.54 -10.89 12.67
C GLU A 189 -13.81 -11.38 11.93
N LEU A 190 -13.96 -11.07 10.63
CA LEU A 190 -15.05 -11.61 9.83
C LEU A 190 -14.98 -13.15 9.77
N ARG A 191 -13.79 -13.72 9.59
CA ARG A 191 -13.61 -15.16 9.58
C ARG A 191 -14.04 -15.80 10.91
N ARG A 192 -13.64 -15.23 12.06
CA ARG A 192 -14.09 -15.66 13.39
C ARG A 192 -15.60 -15.56 13.54
N THR A 193 -16.20 -14.49 13.01
CA THR A 193 -17.63 -14.29 13.05
C THR A 193 -18.39 -15.37 12.25
N LEU A 194 -17.85 -15.78 11.08
CA LEU A 194 -18.38 -16.91 10.33
C LEU A 194 -18.28 -18.24 11.09
N GLU A 195 -17.20 -18.47 11.86
CA GLU A 195 -17.08 -19.63 12.75
C GLU A 195 -18.14 -19.61 13.88
N GLN A 196 -18.33 -18.45 14.52
CA GLN A 196 -19.37 -18.25 15.53
C GLN A 196 -20.77 -18.42 14.95
N ALA A 197 -21.02 -17.92 13.74
CA ALA A 197 -22.26 -18.07 13.00
C ALA A 197 -22.60 -19.54 12.79
N TYR A 198 -21.62 -20.35 12.37
CA TYR A 198 -21.80 -21.79 12.25
C TYR A 198 -22.19 -22.44 13.60
N GLY A 199 -21.51 -22.10 14.68
CA GLY A 199 -21.84 -22.62 16.02
C GLY A 199 -23.26 -22.26 16.46
N LYS A 200 -23.68 -21.01 16.30
CA LYS A 200 -25.06 -20.55 16.62
C LYS A 200 -26.11 -21.26 15.76
N LEU A 201 -25.88 -21.39 14.46
CA LEU A 201 -26.80 -22.13 13.58
C LEU A 201 -26.88 -23.62 13.96
N ARG A 202 -25.77 -24.26 14.31
CA ARG A 202 -25.76 -25.65 14.80
C ARG A 202 -26.57 -25.84 16.09
N ALA A 203 -26.55 -24.85 16.99
CA ALA A 203 -27.35 -24.87 18.21
C ALA A 203 -28.85 -24.64 17.94
N ALA A 204 -29.20 -23.78 17.00
CA ALA A 204 -30.58 -23.50 16.62
C ALA A 204 -31.22 -24.63 15.76
N PHE A 205 -30.40 -25.40 15.05
CA PHE A 205 -30.83 -26.49 14.16
C PHE A 205 -30.17 -27.84 14.53
N PRO A 206 -30.51 -28.42 15.71
CA PRO A 206 -29.90 -29.66 16.15
C PRO A 206 -30.26 -30.81 15.18
N GLY A 207 -29.26 -31.62 14.82
CA GLY A 207 -29.43 -32.73 13.88
C GLY A 207 -29.50 -32.36 12.39
N GLN A 208 -29.65 -31.07 12.04
CA GLN A 208 -29.83 -30.61 10.65
C GLN A 208 -28.48 -30.08 10.08
N ARG A 209 -27.49 -30.94 9.99
CA ARG A 209 -26.15 -30.55 9.54
C ARG A 209 -26.14 -29.98 8.12
N ASP A 210 -26.81 -30.65 7.20
CA ASP A 210 -26.83 -30.23 5.78
C ASP A 210 -27.49 -28.85 5.59
N PHE A 211 -28.53 -28.58 6.42
CA PHE A 211 -29.15 -27.26 6.48
C PHE A 211 -28.12 -26.20 6.85
N VAL A 212 -27.40 -26.37 7.97
CA VAL A 212 -26.40 -25.39 8.44
C VAL A 212 -25.25 -25.27 7.43
N GLU A 213 -24.81 -26.38 6.82
CA GLU A 213 -23.74 -26.34 5.82
C GLU A 213 -24.15 -25.63 4.52
N SER A 214 -25.43 -25.50 4.22
CA SER A 214 -25.91 -24.76 3.03
C SER A 214 -25.63 -23.26 3.08
N PHE A 215 -25.42 -22.69 4.27
CA PHE A 215 -25.00 -21.29 4.43
C PHE A 215 -23.56 -21.04 3.99
N PHE A 216 -22.76 -22.07 3.79
CA PHE A 216 -21.34 -21.96 3.47
C PHE A 216 -21.04 -22.52 2.08
N PRO A 217 -20.24 -21.84 1.26
CA PRO A 217 -19.89 -22.34 -0.06
C PRO A 217 -19.25 -23.72 0.02
N ARG A 218 -19.70 -24.64 -0.84
CA ARG A 218 -19.02 -25.92 -1.05
C ARG A 218 -17.87 -25.69 -2.02
N ARG A 219 -16.64 -25.99 -1.65
CA ARG A 219 -15.56 -26.04 -2.62
C ARG A 219 -15.95 -27.03 -3.72
N LYS A 220 -16.05 -26.57 -4.97
CA LYS A 220 -16.03 -27.48 -6.11
C LYS A 220 -14.73 -28.29 -5.96
N ALA A 221 -14.83 -29.61 -5.85
CA ALA A 221 -13.66 -30.48 -5.93
C ALA A 221 -12.94 -30.07 -7.24
N ARG A 222 -11.70 -29.61 -7.14
CA ARG A 222 -10.87 -29.37 -8.33
C ARG A 222 -10.93 -30.67 -9.12
N ARG A 223 -11.53 -30.64 -10.29
CA ARG A 223 -11.52 -31.78 -11.20
C ARG A 223 -10.04 -32.02 -11.52
N SER A 224 -9.48 -33.03 -10.89
CA SER A 224 -8.14 -33.55 -11.13
C SER A 224 -8.03 -34.25 -12.50
N GLY A 225 -8.79 -33.82 -13.49
CA GLY A 225 -8.87 -34.44 -14.81
C GLY A 225 -8.44 -33.57 -15.97
N GLU A 226 -8.35 -32.24 -15.79
CA GLU A 226 -8.06 -31.38 -16.97
C GLU A 226 -6.56 -31.08 -17.17
N GLU A 227 -5.72 -31.27 -16.17
CA GLU A 227 -4.25 -31.10 -16.33
C GLU A 227 -3.58 -32.35 -16.96
N GLY A 228 -4.17 -33.53 -16.81
CA GLY A 228 -3.63 -34.78 -17.40
C GLY A 228 -3.86 -34.92 -18.91
N GLU A 229 -4.90 -34.28 -19.47
CA GLU A 229 -5.14 -34.33 -20.92
C GLU A 229 -4.35 -33.27 -21.71
N ALA A 230 -4.03 -32.13 -21.09
CA ALA A 230 -3.22 -31.09 -21.73
C ALA A 230 -1.74 -31.51 -21.83
N GLU A 231 -1.24 -32.25 -20.85
CA GLU A 231 0.14 -32.75 -20.84
C GLU A 231 0.34 -33.94 -21.77
N LYS A 232 -0.69 -34.80 -21.93
CA LYS A 232 -0.66 -35.90 -22.90
C LYS A 232 -0.64 -35.43 -24.37
N LYS A 233 -1.39 -34.36 -24.69
CA LYS A 233 -1.41 -33.77 -26.04
C LYS A 233 -0.15 -32.98 -26.38
N ARG A 234 0.70 -32.66 -25.43
CA ARG A 234 1.98 -31.96 -25.65
C ARG A 234 3.15 -32.93 -25.91
N ASN A 235 3.00 -34.18 -25.51
CA ASN A 235 4.05 -35.21 -25.71
C ASN A 235 3.79 -36.14 -26.92
N GLU A 236 2.70 -35.94 -27.64
CA GLU A 236 2.35 -36.76 -28.84
C GLU A 236 2.38 -35.95 -30.17
N GLY A 237 3.00 -34.72 -30.16
CA GLY A 237 3.14 -33.87 -31.37
C GLY A 237 4.58 -33.65 -31.80
#